data_98a95c849f21c361c6f3f785779e50dc
#
_entry.id   98a95c849f21c361c6f3f785779e50dc
#
_cell.length_a   1.000
_cell.length_b   1.000
_cell.length_c   1.000
_cell.angle_alpha   90.00
_cell.angle_beta   90.00
_cell.angle_gamma   90.00
#
_symmetry.space_group_name_H-M   'P 1'
#
loop_
_entity.id
_entity.type
_entity.pdbx_description
1 polymer ?
#
loop_
_entity_poly.entity_id
_entity_poly.type
_entity_poly.pdbx_seq_one_letter_code
_entity_poly.pdbx_strand_id
1 'polypeptide(L)'
;MNERIRELAEQAWNDTAVSPDFGHPVSFAEKFAELIVSECIDLLREESERLYALSSEETDETFASNFQICAEKCWDIEVMVKEHFGVES
;
A
#
# COMPACT_ATOMS: atom_id res chain seq x y z
N MET A 1 8.15 -17.71 6.60
CA MET A 1 7.36 -16.49 6.32
C MET A 1 8.29 -15.29 6.20
N ASN A 2 7.98 -14.37 5.32
CA ASN A 2 8.77 -13.16 5.13
C ASN A 2 8.79 -12.33 6.42
N GLU A 3 9.94 -11.72 6.74
CA GLU A 3 10.12 -10.95 7.96
C GLU A 3 9.15 -9.75 8.04
N ARG A 4 8.90 -9.09 6.91
CA ARG A 4 7.95 -7.95 6.88
C ARG A 4 6.53 -8.40 7.21
N ILE A 5 6.11 -9.54 6.68
CA ILE A 5 4.79 -10.09 7.00
C ILE A 5 4.70 -10.42 8.49
N ARG A 6 5.77 -10.93 9.07
CA ARG A 6 5.83 -11.23 10.50
C ARG A 6 5.70 -9.95 11.34
N GLU A 7 6.41 -8.90 10.96
CA GLU A 7 6.31 -7.61 11.64
C GLU A 7 4.89 -7.06 11.63
N LEU A 8 4.23 -7.13 10.48
CA LEU A 8 2.84 -6.68 10.34
C LEU A 8 1.89 -7.54 11.18
N ALA A 9 2.13 -8.84 11.24
CA ALA A 9 1.34 -9.74 12.08
C ALA A 9 1.50 -9.40 13.56
N GLU A 10 2.73 -9.11 14.00
CA GLU A 10 2.99 -8.71 15.39
C GLU A 10 2.32 -7.38 15.70
N GLN A 11 2.38 -6.42 14.79
CA GLN A 11 1.71 -5.14 14.96
C GLN A 11 0.19 -5.33 15.09
N ALA A 12 -0.40 -6.14 14.22
CA ALA A 12 -1.83 -6.44 14.26
C ALA A 12 -2.22 -7.10 15.58
N TRP A 13 -1.41 -8.02 16.06
CA TRP A 13 -1.63 -8.69 17.32
C TRP A 13 -1.61 -7.69 18.48
N ASN A 14 -0.60 -6.82 18.51
CA ASN A 14 -0.48 -5.80 19.56
C ASN A 14 -1.64 -4.82 19.54
N ASP A 15 -2.09 -4.42 18.34
CA ASP A 15 -3.19 -3.46 18.19
C ASP A 15 -4.53 -4.02 18.64
N THR A 16 -4.70 -5.33 18.58
CA THR A 16 -5.97 -5.99 18.94
C THR A 16 -5.93 -6.63 20.34
N ALA A 17 -4.77 -6.86 20.88
CA ALA A 17 -4.60 -7.55 22.17
C ALA A 17 -5.07 -6.72 23.36
N VAL A 18 -5.22 -5.40 23.21
CA VAL A 18 -5.69 -4.51 24.28
C VAL A 18 -7.22 -4.45 24.36
N SER A 19 -7.92 -5.10 23.43
CA SER A 19 -9.36 -5.15 23.42
C SER A 19 -9.90 -6.09 24.52
N PRO A 20 -11.08 -5.78 25.13
CA PRO A 20 -11.74 -6.73 26.03
C PRO A 20 -12.07 -8.07 25.34
N ASP A 21 -12.18 -8.05 24.02
CA ASP A 21 -12.37 -9.24 23.20
C ASP A 21 -11.03 -9.87 22.82
N PHE A 22 -10.10 -9.78 23.71
CA PHE A 22 -8.76 -10.33 23.57
C PHE A 22 -8.77 -11.72 22.95
N GLY A 23 -7.96 -11.88 21.93
CA GLY A 23 -7.87 -13.15 21.23
C GLY A 23 -8.95 -13.40 20.19
N HIS A 24 -9.73 -12.38 19.83
CA HIS A 24 -10.77 -12.54 18.82
C HIS A 24 -10.13 -12.68 17.43
N PRO A 25 -10.21 -13.85 16.78
CA PRO A 25 -9.49 -14.10 15.54
C PRO A 25 -9.88 -13.17 14.39
N VAL A 26 -11.16 -12.76 14.34
CA VAL A 26 -11.67 -11.91 13.27
C VAL A 26 -11.05 -10.53 13.36
N SER A 27 -10.97 -9.95 14.54
CA SER A 27 -10.37 -8.63 14.74
C SER A 27 -8.90 -8.61 14.35
N PHE A 28 -8.16 -9.65 14.73
CA PHE A 28 -6.77 -9.81 14.35
C PHE A 28 -6.62 -9.91 12.83
N ALA A 29 -7.44 -10.75 12.19
CA ALA A 29 -7.37 -10.99 10.77
C ALA A 29 -7.69 -9.71 9.97
N GLU A 30 -8.71 -8.97 10.39
CA GLU A 30 -9.07 -7.71 9.76
C GLU A 30 -7.94 -6.69 9.87
N LYS A 31 -7.38 -6.53 11.05
CA LYS A 31 -6.28 -5.60 11.27
C LYS A 31 -5.05 -5.98 10.47
N PHE A 32 -4.71 -7.26 10.45
CA PHE A 32 -3.59 -7.77 9.68
C PHE A 32 -3.77 -7.49 8.19
N ALA A 33 -4.96 -7.78 7.65
CA ALA A 33 -5.28 -7.52 6.25
C ALA A 33 -5.19 -6.03 5.92
N GLU A 34 -5.74 -5.16 6.78
CA GLU A 34 -5.65 -3.71 6.59
C GLU A 34 -4.21 -3.23 6.51
N LEU A 35 -3.34 -3.73 7.38
CA LEU A 35 -1.93 -3.35 7.40
C LEU A 35 -1.23 -3.77 6.12
N ILE A 36 -1.50 -4.98 5.63
CA ILE A 36 -0.91 -5.47 4.38
C ILE A 36 -1.37 -4.62 3.20
N VAL A 37 -2.67 -4.36 3.10
CA VAL A 37 -3.24 -3.56 2.01
C VAL A 37 -2.68 -2.14 2.04
N SER A 38 -2.61 -1.52 3.22
CA SER A 38 -2.05 -0.17 3.37
C SER A 38 -0.61 -0.11 2.93
N GLU A 39 0.19 -1.11 3.24
CA GLU A 39 1.58 -1.15 2.81
C GLU A 39 1.71 -1.30 1.30
N CYS A 40 0.86 -2.09 0.68
CA CYS A 40 0.81 -2.20 -0.78
C CYS A 40 0.46 -0.85 -1.43
N ILE A 41 -0.48 -0.13 -0.85
CA ILE A 41 -0.86 1.20 -1.31
C ILE A 41 0.33 2.17 -1.22
N ASP A 42 1.05 2.14 -0.11
CA ASP A 42 2.23 2.99 0.08
C ASP A 42 3.31 2.70 -0.96
N LEU A 43 3.54 1.42 -1.28
CA LEU A 43 4.50 1.03 -2.30
C LEU A 43 4.09 1.54 -3.69
N LEU A 44 2.81 1.46 -4.02
CA LEU A 44 2.29 1.99 -5.28
C LEU A 44 2.46 3.51 -5.35
N ARG A 45 2.21 4.20 -4.24
CA ARG A 45 2.36 5.65 -4.16
C ARG A 45 3.82 6.06 -4.34
N GLU A 46 4.74 5.38 -3.68
CA GLU A 46 6.17 5.62 -3.82
C GLU A 46 6.63 5.41 -5.26
N GLU A 47 6.15 4.35 -5.90
CA GLU A 47 6.48 4.06 -7.28
C GLU A 47 5.94 5.13 -8.23
N SER A 48 4.72 5.60 -8.00
CA SER A 48 4.13 6.69 -8.77
C SER A 48 4.98 7.97 -8.66
N GLU A 49 5.38 8.32 -7.45
CA GLU A 49 6.22 9.50 -7.19
C GLU A 49 7.57 9.37 -7.88
N ARG A 50 8.19 8.18 -7.82
CA ARG A 50 9.46 7.92 -8.48
C ARG A 50 9.35 8.09 -9.99
N LEU A 51 8.28 7.59 -10.58
CA LEU A 51 8.06 7.68 -12.02
C LEU A 51 7.79 9.12 -12.46
N TYR A 52 7.08 9.91 -11.67
CA TYR A 52 6.91 11.33 -11.96
C TYR A 52 8.23 12.09 -11.89
N ALA A 53 9.07 11.76 -10.92
CA ALA A 53 10.40 12.37 -10.83
C ALA A 53 11.24 12.04 -12.06
N LEU A 54 11.22 10.79 -12.51
CA LEU A 54 11.91 10.38 -13.73
C LEU A 54 11.38 11.10 -14.97
N SER A 55 10.07 11.28 -15.04
CA SER A 55 9.43 12.02 -16.13
C SER A 55 9.92 13.47 -16.17
N SER A 56 10.05 14.10 -15.01
CA SER A 56 10.52 15.49 -14.92
C SER A 56 11.98 15.66 -15.30
N GLU A 57 12.81 14.65 -15.07
CA GLU A 57 14.23 14.69 -15.37
C GLU A 57 14.56 14.28 -16.80
N GLU A 58 13.64 13.60 -17.48
CA GLU A 58 13.86 13.09 -18.82
C GLU A 58 13.75 14.21 -19.86
N THR A 59 14.75 14.30 -20.74
CA THR A 59 14.77 15.29 -21.80
C THR A 59 14.08 14.83 -23.08
N ASP A 60 13.92 13.53 -23.28
CA ASP A 60 13.22 12.96 -24.42
C ASP A 60 11.72 12.93 -24.10
N GLU A 61 10.93 13.65 -24.91
CA GLU A 61 9.47 13.78 -24.67
C GLU A 61 8.75 12.44 -24.71
N THR A 62 9.20 11.50 -25.53
CA THR A 62 8.58 10.19 -25.64
C THR A 62 8.77 9.40 -24.34
N PHE A 63 9.99 9.37 -23.82
CA PHE A 63 10.27 8.68 -22.56
C PHE A 63 9.62 9.38 -21.38
N ALA A 64 9.63 10.72 -21.37
CA ALA A 64 8.97 11.49 -20.32
C ALA A 64 7.47 11.17 -20.27
N SER A 65 6.81 11.13 -21.43
CA SER A 65 5.39 10.77 -21.51
C SER A 65 5.15 9.34 -21.03
N ASN A 66 6.01 8.40 -21.39
CA ASN A 66 5.88 7.01 -20.94
C ASN A 66 5.99 6.89 -19.43
N PHE A 67 6.93 7.59 -18.81
CA PHE A 67 7.06 7.61 -17.36
C PHE A 67 5.82 8.19 -16.71
N GLN A 68 5.28 9.27 -17.27
CA GLN A 68 4.08 9.90 -16.75
C GLN A 68 2.86 8.96 -16.83
N ILE A 69 2.68 8.27 -17.94
CA ILE A 69 1.59 7.31 -18.13
C ILE A 69 1.70 6.19 -17.11
N CYS A 70 2.91 5.66 -16.88
CA CYS A 70 3.14 4.62 -15.89
C CYS A 70 2.82 5.11 -14.48
N ALA A 71 3.21 6.35 -14.15
CA ALA A 71 2.90 6.95 -12.85
C ALA A 71 1.40 7.08 -12.62
N GLU A 72 0.67 7.52 -13.65
CA GLU A 72 -0.78 7.63 -13.58
C GLU A 72 -1.44 6.26 -13.40
N LYS A 73 -0.91 5.23 -14.04
CA LYS A 73 -1.39 3.86 -13.87
C LYS A 73 -1.18 3.35 -12.46
N CYS A 74 -0.04 3.63 -11.85
CA CYS A 74 0.21 3.26 -10.46
C CYS A 74 -0.78 3.95 -9.53
N TRP A 75 -1.08 5.21 -9.78
CA TRP A 75 -2.05 5.97 -9.00
C TRP A 75 -3.46 5.39 -9.17
N ASP A 76 -3.85 5.04 -10.40
CA ASP A 76 -5.15 4.42 -10.67
C ASP A 76 -5.29 3.10 -9.92
N ILE A 77 -4.23 2.28 -9.90
CA ILE A 77 -4.23 1.01 -9.18
C ILE A 77 -4.37 1.25 -7.67
N GLU A 78 -3.68 2.26 -7.15
CA GLU A 78 -3.80 2.65 -5.73
C GLU A 78 -5.26 2.94 -5.37
N VAL A 79 -5.93 3.76 -6.17
CA VAL A 79 -7.35 4.12 -5.96
C VAL A 79 -8.23 2.88 -6.03
N MET A 80 -8.01 2.03 -7.03
CA MET A 80 -8.78 0.79 -7.19
C MET A 80 -8.64 -0.14 -5.98
N VAL A 81 -7.42 -0.28 -5.46
CA VAL A 81 -7.16 -1.12 -4.29
C VAL A 81 -7.85 -0.57 -3.06
N LYS A 82 -7.77 0.74 -2.84
CA LYS A 82 -8.45 1.41 -1.71
C LYS A 82 -9.95 1.18 -1.76
N GLU A 83 -10.56 1.39 -2.92
CA GLU A 83 -11.99 1.24 -3.08
C GLU A 83 -12.44 -0.21 -2.91
N HIS A 84 -11.65 -1.13 -3.45
CA HIS A 84 -11.99 -2.56 -3.40
C HIS A 84 -12.00 -3.08 -1.97
N PHE A 85 -11.03 -2.70 -1.16
CA PHE A 85 -10.88 -3.19 0.22
C PHE A 85 -11.47 -2.24 1.26
N GLY A 86 -11.91 -1.06 0.86
CA GLY A 86 -12.44 -0.07 1.80
C GLY A 86 -11.38 0.47 2.75
N VAL A 87 -10.13 0.50 2.33
CA VAL A 87 -9.02 0.99 3.15
C VAL A 87 -8.74 2.44 2.81
N GLU A 88 -8.63 3.27 3.84
CA GLU A 88 -8.21 4.65 3.71
C GLU A 88 -6.77 4.77 4.19
N SER A 89 -5.95 5.47 3.43
CA SER A 89 -4.56 5.68 3.79
C SER A 89 -4.17 7.14 3.76
#